data_d8807099307f2a4fb6090506858d09ff
#
_entry.id   d8807099307f2a4fb6090506858d09ff
#
_cell.length_a   1.000
_cell.length_b   1.000
_cell.length_c   1.000
_cell.angle_alpha   90.00
_cell.angle_beta   90.00
_cell.angle_gamma   90.00
#
_symmetry.space_group_name_H-M   'P 1'
#
loop_
_entity.id
_entity.type
_entity.pdbx_description
1 polymer ?
#
loop_
_entity_poly.entity_id
_entity_poly.type
_entity_poly.pdbx_seq_one_letter_code
_entity_poly.pdbx_strand_id
1 'polypeptide(L)'
;MHGLLKTLENSEAVEQIEDRRYVLGPRIYDLAQSYVQRAGLRHYAVPAMRRLAARSGETVFLGRIEQKGVRIIECIVDNGESASLHITAPRGTRVHLLAAATGPFVLASWPTQRREEYLRTHPLPRFTEHSITNPQQFLAQVDEAIHAGVSIDHEEYLAGVNAVATPLYGVGGSLIALIWIVGFASRFSGEALERAAQELRVEAEVISRALGATR
;
A
#
# COMPACT_ATOMS: atom_id res chain seq x y z
N MET A 1 5.58 40.69 -4.05
CA MET A 1 4.26 40.27 -3.54
C MET A 1 3.24 40.04 -4.66
N HIS A 2 3.08 40.87 -5.68
CA HIS A 2 2.15 40.65 -6.81
C HIS A 2 2.39 39.38 -7.60
N GLY A 3 3.63 38.96 -7.82
CA GLY A 3 3.94 37.71 -8.55
C GLY A 3 3.50 36.45 -7.85
N LEU A 4 3.61 36.36 -6.51
CA LEU A 4 3.20 35.21 -5.75
C LEU A 4 1.67 35.04 -5.76
N LEU A 5 0.92 36.10 -5.54
CA LEU A 5 -0.55 36.05 -5.57
C LEU A 5 -1.06 35.64 -6.95
N LYS A 6 -0.44 36.14 -8.03
CA LYS A 6 -0.81 35.76 -9.39
C LYS A 6 -0.48 34.27 -9.69
N THR A 7 0.60 33.73 -9.13
CA THR A 7 0.92 32.29 -9.24
C THR A 7 -0.10 31.46 -8.50
N LEU A 8 -0.52 31.85 -7.30
CA LEU A 8 -1.55 31.16 -6.52
C LEU A 8 -2.93 31.25 -7.18
N GLU A 9 -3.26 32.36 -7.82
CA GLU A 9 -4.48 32.54 -8.61
C GLU A 9 -4.48 31.65 -9.85
N ASN A 10 -3.38 31.60 -10.59
CA ASN A 10 -3.23 30.73 -11.77
C ASN A 10 -3.30 29.23 -11.39
N SER A 11 -2.97 28.86 -10.15
CA SER A 11 -3.09 27.50 -9.64
C SER A 11 -4.44 27.22 -8.97
N GLU A 12 -5.39 28.15 -9.03
CA GLU A 12 -6.72 28.08 -8.39
C GLU A 12 -6.66 27.90 -6.86
N ALA A 13 -5.50 28.18 -6.24
CA ALA A 13 -5.34 28.12 -4.79
C ALA A 13 -5.96 29.33 -4.10
N VAL A 14 -6.03 30.47 -4.77
CA VAL A 14 -6.76 31.66 -4.33
C VAL A 14 -7.57 32.23 -5.49
N GLU A 15 -8.66 32.94 -5.17
CA GLU A 15 -9.48 33.70 -6.10
C GLU A 15 -9.55 35.16 -5.66
N GLN A 16 -9.44 36.09 -6.61
CA GLN A 16 -9.63 37.48 -6.32
C GLN A 16 -11.11 37.84 -6.39
N ILE A 17 -11.63 38.38 -5.30
CA ILE A 17 -12.99 38.92 -5.20
C ILE A 17 -12.99 40.45 -5.31
N GLU A 18 -14.18 41.05 -5.26
CA GLU A 18 -14.33 42.51 -5.27
C GLU A 18 -13.46 43.17 -4.19
N ASP A 19 -13.06 44.45 -4.41
CA ASP A 19 -12.16 45.23 -3.55
C ASP A 19 -10.71 44.68 -3.43
N ARG A 20 -10.23 43.94 -4.44
CA ARG A 20 -8.86 43.38 -4.48
C ARG A 20 -8.55 42.43 -3.31
N ARG A 21 -9.57 41.89 -2.68
CA ARG A 21 -9.41 40.86 -1.65
C ARG A 21 -9.23 39.50 -2.28
N TYR A 22 -8.53 38.60 -1.58
CA TYR A 22 -8.32 37.21 -2.00
C TYR A 22 -9.02 36.29 -1.03
N VAL A 23 -9.65 35.27 -1.57
CA VAL A 23 -10.22 34.13 -0.80
C VAL A 23 -9.53 32.83 -1.22
N LEU A 24 -9.68 31.78 -0.42
CA LEU A 24 -9.18 30.47 -0.78
C LEU A 24 -9.97 29.92 -1.97
N GLY A 25 -9.26 29.50 -3.02
CA GLY A 25 -9.85 28.91 -4.22
C GLY A 25 -10.11 27.39 -4.09
N PRO A 26 -10.78 26.79 -5.09
CA PRO A 26 -11.19 25.38 -5.05
C PRO A 26 -10.01 24.41 -4.92
N ARG A 27 -8.83 24.77 -5.40
CA ARG A 27 -7.62 23.95 -5.29
C ARG A 27 -7.22 23.66 -3.85
N ILE A 28 -7.54 24.54 -2.90
CA ILE A 28 -7.28 24.32 -1.48
C ILE A 28 -8.12 23.17 -0.94
N TYR A 29 -9.34 22.97 -1.43
CA TYR A 29 -10.15 21.82 -1.06
C TYR A 29 -9.47 20.51 -1.48
N ASP A 30 -8.95 20.40 -2.69
CA ASP A 30 -8.22 19.23 -3.20
C ASP A 30 -6.96 18.94 -2.38
N LEU A 31 -6.22 20.02 -2.05
CA LEU A 31 -5.02 19.90 -1.21
C LEU A 31 -5.36 19.48 0.22
N ALA A 32 -6.42 20.03 0.81
CA ALA A 32 -6.90 19.66 2.13
C ALA A 32 -7.38 18.20 2.16
N GLN A 33 -8.14 17.76 1.17
CA GLN A 33 -8.55 16.37 1.01
C GLN A 33 -7.33 15.43 0.93
N SER A 34 -6.35 15.79 0.12
CA SER A 34 -5.10 15.01 0.00
C SER A 34 -4.32 14.95 1.32
N TYR A 35 -4.30 16.04 2.09
CA TYR A 35 -3.67 16.09 3.41
C TYR A 35 -4.43 15.25 4.44
N VAL A 36 -5.76 15.39 4.50
CA VAL A 36 -6.63 14.61 5.41
C VAL A 36 -6.52 13.12 5.12
N GLN A 37 -6.50 12.72 3.84
CA GLN A 37 -6.26 11.32 3.48
C GLN A 37 -4.88 10.83 3.93
N ARG A 38 -3.85 11.66 3.86
CA ARG A 38 -2.49 11.31 4.33
C ARG A 38 -2.41 11.20 5.85
N ALA A 39 -2.96 12.17 6.59
CA ALA A 39 -2.99 12.16 8.05
C ALA A 39 -3.94 11.08 8.57
N GLY A 40 -5.11 10.93 7.95
CA GLY A 40 -6.10 9.92 8.29
C GLY A 40 -5.60 8.49 8.08
N LEU A 41 -4.85 8.23 7.01
CA LEU A 41 -4.32 6.89 6.75
C LEU A 41 -3.49 6.35 7.92
N ARG A 42 -2.53 7.12 8.42
CA ARG A 42 -1.72 6.69 9.57
C ARG A 42 -2.53 6.62 10.87
N HIS A 43 -3.45 7.55 11.05
CA HIS A 43 -4.31 7.60 12.23
C HIS A 43 -5.13 6.32 12.38
N TYR A 44 -5.72 5.82 11.29
CA TYR A 44 -6.51 4.59 11.29
C TYR A 44 -5.66 3.33 11.17
N ALA A 45 -4.59 3.35 10.39
CA ALA A 45 -3.78 2.17 10.13
C ALA A 45 -2.87 1.78 11.30
N VAL A 46 -2.22 2.74 11.98
CA VAL A 46 -1.23 2.43 13.03
C VAL A 46 -1.81 1.62 14.20
N PRO A 47 -3.00 1.91 14.74
CA PRO A 47 -3.61 1.07 15.77
C PRO A 47 -3.88 -0.37 15.29
N ALA A 48 -4.35 -0.53 14.06
CA ALA A 48 -4.58 -1.84 13.46
C ALA A 48 -3.26 -2.60 13.22
N MET A 49 -2.23 -1.92 12.71
CA MET A 49 -0.90 -2.50 12.53
C MET A 49 -0.31 -3.03 13.83
N ARG A 50 -0.50 -2.31 14.95
CA ARG A 50 -0.05 -2.77 16.28
C ARG A 50 -0.78 -4.04 16.71
N ARG A 51 -2.11 -4.13 16.50
CA ARG A 51 -2.87 -5.35 16.80
C ARG A 51 -2.41 -6.52 15.94
N LEU A 52 -2.20 -6.29 14.64
CA LEU A 52 -1.70 -7.31 13.73
C LEU A 52 -0.30 -7.79 14.11
N ALA A 53 0.62 -6.87 14.43
CA ALA A 53 1.97 -7.23 14.88
C ALA A 53 1.92 -8.05 16.17
N ALA A 54 1.15 -7.62 17.18
CA ALA A 54 1.01 -8.36 18.43
C ALA A 54 0.39 -9.77 18.27
N ARG A 55 -0.54 -9.94 17.32
CA ARG A 55 -1.18 -11.25 17.08
C ARG A 55 -0.32 -12.20 16.23
N SER A 56 0.33 -11.65 15.19
CA SER A 56 1.17 -12.47 14.30
C SER A 56 2.57 -12.73 14.85
N GLY A 57 3.07 -11.85 15.75
CA GLY A 57 4.46 -11.83 16.17
C GLY A 57 5.41 -11.37 15.07
N GLU A 58 4.90 -10.78 13.99
CA GLU A 58 5.66 -10.43 12.79
C GLU A 58 5.59 -8.92 12.47
N THR A 59 6.44 -8.48 11.55
CA THR A 59 6.49 -7.07 11.15
C THR A 59 5.35 -6.70 10.23
N VAL A 60 4.68 -5.61 10.54
CA VAL A 60 3.61 -5.03 9.71
C VAL A 60 4.07 -3.74 9.06
N PHE A 61 3.94 -3.67 7.77
CA PHE A 61 4.27 -2.51 6.97
C PHE A 61 3.03 -1.83 6.41
N LEU A 62 3.12 -0.53 6.22
CA LEU A 62 2.17 0.28 5.47
C LEU A 62 2.95 1.02 4.38
N GLY A 63 2.48 0.96 3.15
CA GLY A 63 3.14 1.61 2.03
C GLY A 63 2.18 2.26 1.06
N ARG A 64 2.69 3.29 0.37
CA ARG A 64 1.99 3.98 -0.70
C ARG A 64 2.56 3.58 -2.04
N ILE A 65 1.67 3.37 -3.01
CA ILE A 65 2.08 3.10 -4.39
C ILE A 65 2.61 4.38 -5.02
N GLU A 66 3.79 4.29 -5.62
CA GLU A 66 4.46 5.31 -6.41
C GLU A 66 4.79 4.76 -7.80
N GLN A 67 5.22 5.63 -8.72
CA GLN A 67 5.56 5.21 -10.09
C GLN A 67 6.61 4.08 -10.17
N LYS A 68 7.55 4.03 -9.21
CA LYS A 68 8.69 3.10 -9.22
C LYS A 68 8.61 2.01 -8.15
N GLY A 69 7.45 1.80 -7.52
CA GLY A 69 7.28 0.78 -6.48
C GLY A 69 6.38 1.23 -5.34
N VAL A 70 6.44 0.50 -4.24
CA VAL A 70 5.70 0.81 -3.02
C VAL A 70 6.64 1.43 -2.00
N ARG A 71 6.39 2.68 -1.60
CA ARG A 71 7.18 3.36 -0.56
C ARG A 71 6.64 3.05 0.81
N ILE A 72 7.47 2.49 1.68
CA ILE A 72 7.15 2.26 3.09
C ILE A 72 6.96 3.60 3.81
N ILE A 73 5.78 3.80 4.38
CA ILE A 73 5.44 4.99 5.17
C ILE A 73 5.32 4.70 6.67
N GLU A 74 5.14 3.42 7.03
CA GLU A 74 5.14 2.97 8.41
C GLU A 74 5.66 1.53 8.50
N CYS A 75 6.30 1.20 9.64
CA CYS A 75 6.79 -0.13 9.99
C CYS A 75 6.53 -0.33 11.49
N ILE A 76 5.79 -1.37 11.83
CA ILE A 76 5.47 -1.74 13.21
C ILE A 76 5.98 -3.15 13.45
N VAL A 77 6.78 -3.30 14.49
CA VAL A 77 7.28 -4.57 14.99
C VAL A 77 6.61 -4.85 16.32
N ASP A 78 6.30 -6.09 16.61
CA ASP A 78 5.92 -6.49 17.97
C ASP A 78 7.14 -6.37 18.89
N ASN A 79 7.03 -5.54 19.92
CA ASN A 79 8.06 -5.37 20.96
C ASN A 79 7.80 -6.27 22.17
N GLY A 80 7.10 -7.40 21.98
CA GLY A 80 6.86 -8.37 23.06
C GLY A 80 8.15 -8.87 23.72
N GLU A 81 8.03 -9.51 24.87
CA GLU A 81 9.15 -9.99 25.69
C GLU A 81 10.04 -11.05 25.01
N SER A 82 9.62 -11.59 23.87
CA SER A 82 10.40 -12.54 23.09
C SER A 82 11.42 -11.80 22.22
N ALA A 83 12.71 -12.02 22.50
CA ALA A 83 13.83 -11.52 21.68
C ALA A 83 13.88 -12.24 20.31
N SER A 84 12.83 -12.11 19.51
CA SER A 84 12.78 -12.68 18.16
C SER A 84 13.37 -11.71 17.13
N LEU A 85 14.09 -12.30 16.17
CA LEU A 85 14.60 -11.54 15.03
C LEU A 85 13.44 -11.12 14.12
N HIS A 86 13.39 -9.85 13.75
CA HIS A 86 12.34 -9.30 12.88
C HIS A 86 12.93 -8.72 11.59
N ILE A 87 12.15 -8.84 10.51
CA ILE A 87 12.46 -8.20 9.24
C ILE A 87 11.98 -6.76 9.30
N THR A 88 12.88 -5.80 9.24
CA THR A 88 12.55 -4.38 9.31
C THR A 88 13.08 -3.61 8.11
N ALA A 89 12.44 -2.50 7.78
CA ALA A 89 12.93 -1.56 6.80
C ALA A 89 12.60 -0.13 7.24
N PRO A 90 13.52 0.83 7.04
CA PRO A 90 13.27 2.24 7.36
C PRO A 90 12.09 2.81 6.58
N ARG A 91 11.37 3.76 7.17
CA ARG A 91 10.40 4.58 6.43
C ARG A 91 11.10 5.27 5.26
N GLY A 92 10.44 5.32 4.12
CA GLY A 92 11.01 5.83 2.87
C GLY A 92 11.66 4.77 2.00
N THR A 93 11.95 3.57 2.52
CA THR A 93 12.40 2.44 1.71
C THR A 93 11.38 2.14 0.61
N ARG A 94 11.87 1.81 -0.57
CA ARG A 94 11.03 1.45 -1.70
C ARG A 94 11.11 -0.05 -1.94
N VAL A 95 9.95 -0.70 -1.90
CA VAL A 95 9.76 -2.08 -2.31
C VAL A 95 9.56 -2.11 -3.83
N HIS A 96 10.11 -3.11 -4.50
CA HIS A 96 10.00 -3.23 -5.95
C HIS A 96 8.53 -3.28 -6.41
N LEU A 97 8.25 -2.70 -7.59
CA LEU A 97 6.90 -2.61 -8.15
C LEU A 97 6.18 -3.96 -8.25
N LEU A 98 6.94 -5.00 -8.61
CA LEU A 98 6.48 -6.37 -8.81
C LEU A 98 6.91 -7.31 -7.67
N ALA A 99 7.11 -6.80 -6.45
CA ALA A 99 7.36 -7.65 -5.29
C ALA A 99 6.13 -8.52 -5.01
N ALA A 100 6.33 -9.82 -4.78
CA ALA A 100 5.31 -10.86 -4.87
C ALA A 100 4.00 -10.55 -4.10
N ALA A 101 4.05 -10.20 -2.82
CA ALA A 101 2.82 -9.90 -2.08
C ALA A 101 2.16 -8.57 -2.50
N THR A 102 2.94 -7.53 -2.80
CA THR A 102 2.39 -6.19 -3.08
C THR A 102 2.17 -5.94 -4.58
N GLY A 103 2.95 -6.57 -5.44
CA GLY A 103 2.94 -6.40 -6.89
C GLY A 103 1.59 -6.67 -7.56
N PRO A 104 0.86 -7.73 -7.20
CA PRO A 104 -0.46 -7.99 -7.75
C PRO A 104 -1.43 -6.82 -7.58
N PHE A 105 -1.46 -6.19 -6.42
CA PHE A 105 -2.33 -5.03 -6.18
C PHE A 105 -1.86 -3.75 -6.89
N VAL A 106 -0.54 -3.60 -7.07
CA VAL A 106 -0.01 -2.49 -7.89
C VAL A 106 -0.50 -2.64 -9.32
N LEU A 107 -0.36 -3.82 -9.92
CA LEU A 107 -0.85 -4.06 -11.27
C LEU A 107 -2.39 -4.01 -11.34
N ALA A 108 -3.10 -4.52 -10.34
CA ALA A 108 -4.55 -4.43 -10.25
C ALA A 108 -5.07 -2.98 -10.30
N SER A 109 -4.28 -2.01 -9.82
CA SER A 109 -4.63 -0.59 -9.88
C SER A 109 -4.53 0.03 -11.28
N TRP A 110 -3.96 -0.68 -12.25
CA TRP A 110 -3.83 -0.20 -13.63
C TRP A 110 -4.95 -0.75 -14.52
N PRO A 111 -5.31 -0.04 -15.60
CA PRO A 111 -6.18 -0.59 -16.64
C PRO A 111 -5.60 -1.90 -17.21
N THR A 112 -6.45 -2.85 -17.53
CA THR A 112 -6.05 -4.20 -18.03
C THR A 112 -5.06 -4.13 -19.19
N GLN A 113 -5.35 -3.30 -20.19
CA GLN A 113 -4.48 -3.11 -21.36
C GLN A 113 -3.06 -2.64 -20.95
N ARG A 114 -2.95 -1.75 -19.97
CA ARG A 114 -1.65 -1.27 -19.46
C ARG A 114 -0.89 -2.37 -18.72
N ARG A 115 -1.58 -3.23 -17.97
CA ARG A 115 -0.96 -4.38 -17.27
C ARG A 115 -0.32 -5.34 -18.26
N GLU A 116 -1.09 -5.73 -19.25
CA GLU A 116 -0.65 -6.67 -20.30
C GLU A 116 0.53 -6.09 -21.11
N GLU A 117 0.43 -4.84 -21.51
CA GLU A 117 1.51 -4.16 -22.24
C GLU A 117 2.78 -4.05 -21.39
N TYR A 118 2.64 -3.71 -20.11
CA TYR A 118 3.78 -3.62 -19.20
C TYR A 118 4.49 -4.97 -19.05
N LEU A 119 3.75 -6.04 -18.78
CA LEU A 119 4.31 -7.38 -18.64
C LEU A 119 4.88 -7.94 -19.94
N ARG A 120 4.37 -7.53 -21.10
CA ARG A 120 4.91 -7.89 -22.40
C ARG A 120 6.25 -7.20 -22.70
N THR A 121 6.43 -5.96 -22.23
CA THR A 121 7.60 -5.13 -22.54
C THR A 121 8.66 -5.13 -21.46
N HIS A 122 8.31 -5.55 -20.23
CA HIS A 122 9.22 -5.60 -19.09
C HIS A 122 9.29 -7.04 -18.56
N PRO A 123 10.45 -7.69 -18.63
CA PRO A 123 10.60 -9.03 -18.07
C PRO A 123 10.36 -8.99 -16.56
N LEU A 124 9.67 -10.01 -16.05
CA LEU A 124 9.48 -10.17 -14.62
C LEU A 124 10.84 -10.46 -13.97
N PRO A 125 11.21 -9.71 -12.92
CA PRO A 125 12.48 -9.92 -12.24
C PRO A 125 12.47 -11.26 -11.49
N ARG A 126 13.60 -11.94 -11.51
CA ARG A 126 13.84 -13.12 -10.69
C ARG A 126 14.56 -12.69 -9.43
N PHE A 127 13.86 -12.61 -8.32
CA PHE A 127 14.42 -12.25 -7.00
C PHE A 127 14.97 -13.50 -6.28
N THR A 128 14.26 -14.63 -6.42
CA THR A 128 14.60 -15.91 -5.80
C THR A 128 14.37 -17.05 -6.82
N GLU A 129 14.62 -18.28 -6.41
CA GLU A 129 14.28 -19.46 -7.21
C GLU A 129 12.77 -19.69 -7.30
N HIS A 130 11.99 -19.18 -6.34
CA HIS A 130 10.52 -19.29 -6.27
C HIS A 130 9.78 -18.17 -7.04
N SER A 131 10.50 -17.15 -7.53
CA SER A 131 9.88 -16.02 -8.23
C SER A 131 9.08 -16.46 -9.45
N ILE A 132 7.86 -15.94 -9.58
CA ILE A 132 7.05 -16.09 -10.78
C ILE A 132 7.66 -15.21 -11.87
N THR A 133 8.18 -15.82 -12.93
CA THR A 133 8.79 -15.14 -14.08
C THR A 133 7.97 -15.26 -15.36
N ASN A 134 6.89 -16.03 -15.32
CA ASN A 134 5.96 -16.16 -16.45
C ASN A 134 4.85 -15.10 -16.35
N PRO A 135 4.66 -14.23 -17.37
CA PRO A 135 3.66 -13.16 -17.35
C PRO A 135 2.22 -13.65 -17.17
N GLN A 136 1.84 -14.80 -17.77
CA GLN A 136 0.49 -15.36 -17.63
C GLN A 136 0.23 -15.85 -16.22
N GLN A 137 1.21 -16.51 -15.58
CA GLN A 137 1.11 -16.92 -14.19
C GLN A 137 1.00 -15.71 -13.25
N PHE A 138 1.77 -14.66 -13.52
CA PHE A 138 1.67 -13.42 -12.71
C PHE A 138 0.32 -12.71 -12.88
N LEU A 139 -0.25 -12.69 -14.09
CA LEU A 139 -1.61 -12.17 -14.31
C LEU A 139 -2.66 -13.00 -13.59
N ALA A 140 -2.54 -14.32 -13.58
CA ALA A 140 -3.44 -15.18 -12.79
C ALA A 140 -3.35 -14.88 -11.29
N GLN A 141 -2.14 -14.65 -10.76
CA GLN A 141 -1.94 -14.21 -9.37
C GLN A 141 -2.57 -12.83 -9.10
N VAL A 142 -2.53 -11.90 -10.07
CA VAL A 142 -3.22 -10.60 -9.96
C VAL A 142 -4.73 -10.79 -9.85
N ASP A 143 -5.31 -11.64 -10.70
CA ASP A 143 -6.77 -11.89 -10.70
C ASP A 143 -7.20 -12.61 -9.42
N GLU A 144 -6.41 -13.57 -8.93
CA GLU A 144 -6.62 -14.23 -7.65
C GLU A 144 -6.58 -13.25 -6.48
N ALA A 145 -5.56 -12.36 -6.45
CA ALA A 145 -5.42 -11.34 -5.42
C ALA A 145 -6.61 -10.37 -5.40
N ILE A 146 -7.12 -9.98 -6.56
CA ILE A 146 -8.33 -9.13 -6.67
C ILE A 146 -9.53 -9.86 -6.08
N HIS A 147 -9.73 -11.14 -6.43
CA HIS A 147 -10.87 -11.92 -5.98
C HIS A 147 -10.81 -12.22 -4.47
N ALA A 148 -9.66 -12.64 -3.98
CA ALA A 148 -9.45 -12.98 -2.56
C ALA A 148 -9.34 -11.77 -1.64
N GLY A 149 -8.96 -10.59 -2.19
CA GLY A 149 -8.65 -9.38 -1.42
C GLY A 149 -7.34 -9.46 -0.65
N VAL A 150 -6.57 -10.54 -0.83
CA VAL A 150 -5.24 -10.74 -0.26
C VAL A 150 -4.31 -11.35 -1.30
N SER A 151 -3.01 -11.09 -1.19
CA SER A 151 -1.96 -11.73 -1.98
C SER A 151 -0.90 -12.28 -1.05
N ILE A 152 -0.44 -13.47 -1.32
CA ILE A 152 0.56 -14.17 -0.50
C ILE A 152 1.84 -14.31 -1.32
N ASP A 153 2.97 -14.15 -0.63
CA ASP A 153 4.33 -14.35 -1.13
C ASP A 153 4.94 -15.55 -0.38
N HIS A 154 5.27 -16.60 -1.10
CA HIS A 154 5.96 -17.78 -0.59
C HIS A 154 7.42 -17.75 -1.03
N GLU A 155 8.25 -16.94 -0.35
CA GLU A 155 9.69 -16.81 -0.64
C GLU A 155 10.00 -16.31 -2.08
N GLU A 156 9.03 -15.68 -2.74
CA GLU A 156 9.18 -15.24 -4.12
C GLU A 156 10.01 -13.95 -4.24
N TYR A 157 9.91 -13.03 -3.26
CA TYR A 157 10.63 -11.76 -3.25
C TYR A 157 11.94 -11.83 -2.46
N LEU A 158 11.95 -12.50 -1.31
CA LEU A 158 13.12 -12.70 -0.46
C LEU A 158 13.17 -14.16 -0.01
N ALA A 159 14.27 -14.85 -0.28
CA ALA A 159 14.46 -16.23 0.14
C ALA A 159 14.36 -16.34 1.69
N GLY A 160 13.65 -17.34 2.18
CA GLY A 160 13.40 -17.55 3.61
C GLY A 160 12.37 -16.60 4.22
N VAL A 161 11.62 -15.85 3.41
CA VAL A 161 10.67 -14.82 3.86
C VAL A 161 9.34 -15.00 3.17
N ASN A 162 8.27 -15.11 3.96
CA ASN A 162 6.90 -15.05 3.48
C ASN A 162 6.27 -13.69 3.79
N ALA A 163 5.31 -13.31 2.96
CA ALA A 163 4.53 -12.10 3.19
C ALA A 163 3.07 -12.29 2.78
N VAL A 164 2.20 -11.49 3.37
CA VAL A 164 0.81 -11.35 2.95
C VAL A 164 0.44 -9.88 2.87
N ALA A 165 -0.19 -9.46 1.78
CA ALA A 165 -0.58 -8.08 1.55
C ALA A 165 -2.06 -7.93 1.25
N THR A 166 -2.61 -6.74 1.53
CA THR A 166 -3.98 -6.36 1.18
C THR A 166 -4.04 -4.86 0.84
N PRO A 167 -4.95 -4.44 -0.04
CA PRO A 167 -5.13 -3.05 -0.40
C PRO A 167 -5.96 -2.30 0.64
N LEU A 168 -5.70 -1.00 0.77
CA LEU A 168 -6.51 -0.04 1.51
C LEU A 168 -7.17 0.92 0.52
N TYR A 169 -8.47 0.99 0.57
CA TYR A 169 -9.26 1.83 -0.30
C TYR A 169 -9.79 3.07 0.43
N GLY A 170 -10.05 4.13 -0.31
CA GLY A 170 -10.68 5.35 0.17
C GLY A 170 -11.95 5.66 -0.60
N VAL A 171 -12.32 6.94 -0.59
CA VAL A 171 -13.51 7.45 -1.26
C VAL A 171 -13.55 7.02 -2.73
N GLY A 172 -14.71 6.55 -3.19
CA GLY A 172 -14.90 6.11 -4.58
C GLY A 172 -14.14 4.85 -4.97
N GLY A 173 -13.72 4.01 -3.99
CA GLY A 173 -12.97 2.79 -4.26
C GLY A 173 -11.53 3.03 -4.73
N SER A 174 -10.98 4.22 -4.55
CA SER A 174 -9.60 4.55 -4.94
C SER A 174 -8.60 3.79 -4.06
N LEU A 175 -7.62 3.13 -4.66
CA LEU A 175 -6.52 2.49 -3.95
C LEU A 175 -5.59 3.55 -3.35
N ILE A 176 -5.53 3.62 -2.01
CA ILE A 176 -4.76 4.63 -1.26
C ILE A 176 -3.39 4.12 -0.87
N ALA A 177 -3.34 2.87 -0.39
CA ALA A 177 -2.14 2.27 0.19
C ALA A 177 -2.24 0.74 0.17
N LEU A 178 -1.13 0.10 0.51
CA LEU A 178 -1.07 -1.33 0.82
C LEU A 178 -0.63 -1.50 2.26
N ILE A 179 -1.19 -2.51 2.94
CA ILE A 179 -0.73 -2.99 4.25
C ILE A 179 -0.30 -4.45 4.08
N TRP A 180 0.82 -4.82 4.67
CA TRP A 180 1.32 -6.20 4.57
C TRP A 180 2.08 -6.63 5.81
N ILE A 181 2.11 -7.94 6.05
CA ILE A 181 2.84 -8.61 7.12
C ILE A 181 3.98 -9.39 6.49
N VAL A 182 5.15 -9.36 7.11
CA VAL A 182 6.36 -10.06 6.64
C VAL A 182 6.98 -10.81 7.80
N GLY A 183 7.27 -12.08 7.57
CA GLY A 183 7.92 -12.94 8.55
C GLY A 183 8.87 -13.95 7.92
N PHE A 184 9.74 -14.55 8.74
CA PHE A 184 10.59 -15.64 8.27
C PHE A 184 9.75 -16.89 7.96
N ALA A 185 9.97 -17.50 6.80
CA ALA A 185 9.21 -18.68 6.33
C ALA A 185 9.23 -19.84 7.33
N SER A 186 10.29 -19.96 8.13
CA SER A 186 10.43 -20.99 9.15
C SER A 186 9.36 -20.94 10.27
N ARG A 187 8.75 -19.77 10.50
CA ARG A 187 7.70 -19.59 11.52
C ARG A 187 6.43 -18.92 10.98
N PHE A 188 6.52 -18.24 9.84
CA PHE A 188 5.42 -17.53 9.20
C PHE A 188 5.02 -18.27 7.92
N SER A 189 4.37 -19.44 8.07
CA SER A 189 3.94 -20.33 7.00
C SER A 189 2.69 -21.11 7.42
N GLY A 190 2.06 -21.85 6.50
CA GLY A 190 0.88 -22.66 6.76
C GLY A 190 -0.22 -21.89 7.51
N GLU A 191 -0.74 -22.50 8.58
CA GLU A 191 -1.84 -21.91 9.36
C GLU A 191 -1.54 -20.49 9.93
N ALA A 192 -0.27 -20.20 10.27
CA ALA A 192 0.11 -18.89 10.78
C ALA A 192 -0.04 -17.82 9.71
N LEU A 193 0.39 -18.11 8.49
CA LEU A 193 0.27 -17.23 7.33
C LEU A 193 -1.19 -17.04 6.91
N GLU A 194 -1.97 -18.13 6.85
CA GLU A 194 -3.40 -18.10 6.49
C GLU A 194 -4.22 -17.28 7.50
N ARG A 195 -3.97 -17.48 8.80
CA ARG A 195 -4.62 -16.70 9.86
C ARG A 195 -4.28 -15.21 9.75
N ALA A 196 -3.00 -14.91 9.54
CA ALA A 196 -2.55 -13.54 9.34
C ALA A 196 -3.20 -12.89 8.10
N ALA A 197 -3.40 -13.63 7.01
CA ALA A 197 -4.09 -13.17 5.82
C ALA A 197 -5.57 -12.80 6.11
N GLN A 198 -6.27 -13.64 6.85
CA GLN A 198 -7.66 -13.39 7.24
C GLN A 198 -7.77 -12.14 8.14
N GLU A 199 -6.93 -12.07 9.19
CA GLU A 199 -6.91 -10.93 10.11
C GLU A 199 -6.53 -9.62 9.40
N LEU A 200 -5.54 -9.68 8.52
CA LEU A 200 -5.09 -8.54 7.73
C LEU A 200 -6.23 -7.99 6.86
N ARG A 201 -6.98 -8.87 6.18
CA ARG A 201 -8.13 -8.49 5.36
C ARG A 201 -9.21 -7.81 6.20
N VAL A 202 -9.55 -8.35 7.37
CA VAL A 202 -10.56 -7.78 8.27
C VAL A 202 -10.15 -6.37 8.74
N GLU A 203 -8.90 -6.20 9.17
CA GLU A 203 -8.40 -4.89 9.59
C GLU A 203 -8.35 -3.90 8.42
N ALA A 204 -7.98 -4.33 7.23
CA ALA A 204 -7.95 -3.49 6.04
C ALA A 204 -9.35 -3.00 5.64
N GLU A 205 -10.38 -3.83 5.77
CA GLU A 205 -11.78 -3.42 5.56
C GLU A 205 -12.23 -2.35 6.57
N VAL A 206 -11.83 -2.49 7.84
CA VAL A 206 -12.14 -1.50 8.89
C VAL A 206 -11.44 -0.17 8.58
N ILE A 207 -10.14 -0.22 8.24
CA ILE A 207 -9.38 0.98 7.87
C ILE A 207 -9.99 1.64 6.64
N SER A 208 -10.29 0.88 5.59
CA SER A 208 -10.84 1.40 4.33
C SER A 208 -12.19 2.09 4.55
N ARG A 209 -13.08 1.51 5.36
CA ARG A 209 -14.36 2.14 5.74
C ARG A 209 -14.13 3.47 6.47
N ALA A 210 -13.16 3.51 7.41
CA ALA A 210 -12.82 4.74 8.12
C ALA A 210 -12.19 5.82 7.20
N LEU A 211 -11.58 5.40 6.08
CA LEU A 211 -11.06 6.26 5.02
C LEU A 211 -12.13 6.68 3.97
N GLY A 212 -13.39 6.29 4.18
CA GLY A 212 -14.50 6.67 3.32
C GLY A 212 -14.74 5.73 2.13
N ALA A 213 -14.19 4.52 2.14
CA ALA A 213 -14.57 3.52 1.14
C ALA A 213 -16.03 3.11 1.35
N THR A 214 -16.85 3.31 0.34
CA THR A 214 -18.18 2.70 0.22
C THR A 214 -18.03 1.40 -0.55
N ARG A 215 -18.70 0.34 -0.07
CA ARG A 215 -18.76 -0.96 -0.75
C ARG A 215 -19.36 -0.82 -2.14
#